data_ce96e91936922276abe437d20b8d0b00
#
_entry.id   ce96e91936922276abe437d20b8d0b00
#
_cell.length_a   1.000
_cell.length_b   1.000
_cell.length_c   1.000
_cell.angle_alpha   90.00
_cell.angle_beta   90.00
_cell.angle_gamma   90.00
#
_symmetry.space_group_name_H-M   'P 1'
#
loop_
_entity.id
_entity.type
_entity.pdbx_description
1 polymer ?
#
loop_
_entity_poly.entity_id
_entity_poly.type
_entity_poly.pdbx_seq_one_letter_code
_entity_poly.pdbx_strand_id
1 'polypeptide(L)'
;GIKTLPEINENNKSYINFITGEDGVIHHWQNVGVMGWRLDVADELPNEFIDALRSSIKGYTNDALIVGEVWEDASNKYSYNKLKEYFCGKQLDSVTNYPLRDGIIEYVKNKDCTFLYQTMNKIMETYPPQATNCLMNVIGTHDTERILTILGSHTIPSTKEEMAESMLSHEELLHGIKMLKIASLLQFTLPGIPCIYYGDEVGIEGWKDPFNRRCYPWGNENK
;
A
#
# COMPACT_ATOMS: atom_id res chain seq x y z
N GLY A 1 -18.27 -13.79 1.43
CA GLY A 1 -18.44 -12.33 1.38
C GLY A 1 -19.04 -11.78 2.66
N ILE A 2 -18.82 -10.50 2.92
CA ILE A 2 -19.37 -9.77 4.08
C ILE A 2 -20.78 -9.30 3.72
N LYS A 3 -21.82 -9.68 4.49
CA LYS A 3 -23.22 -9.35 4.18
C LYS A 3 -23.52 -7.86 3.98
N THR A 4 -22.74 -6.99 4.63
CA THR A 4 -22.89 -5.52 4.57
C THR A 4 -22.08 -4.88 3.44
N LEU A 5 -21.22 -5.65 2.75
CA LEU A 5 -20.44 -5.22 1.60
C LEU A 5 -20.73 -6.19 0.45
N PRO A 6 -21.81 -5.96 -0.31
CA PRO A 6 -22.14 -6.82 -1.44
C PRO A 6 -21.09 -6.64 -2.54
N GLU A 7 -20.63 -7.77 -3.06
CA GLU A 7 -19.75 -7.82 -4.21
C GLU A 7 -20.51 -7.43 -5.47
N ILE A 8 -19.88 -6.65 -6.32
CA ILE A 8 -20.39 -6.30 -7.65
C ILE A 8 -19.90 -7.38 -8.62
N ASN A 9 -20.69 -7.71 -9.62
CA ASN A 9 -20.22 -8.58 -10.69
C ASN A 9 -19.37 -7.76 -11.69
N GLU A 10 -18.05 -7.76 -11.49
CA GLU A 10 -17.07 -7.00 -12.28
C GLU A 10 -17.03 -7.47 -13.75
N ASN A 11 -17.46 -8.71 -14.03
CA ASN A 11 -17.56 -9.24 -15.39
C ASN A 11 -18.84 -8.82 -16.12
N ASN A 12 -19.73 -8.07 -15.46
CA ASN A 12 -20.92 -7.55 -16.11
C ASN A 12 -20.54 -6.46 -17.14
N LYS A 13 -20.94 -6.64 -18.38
CA LYS A 13 -20.60 -5.74 -19.50
C LYS A 13 -21.02 -4.27 -19.23
N SER A 14 -22.16 -4.05 -18.61
CA SER A 14 -22.62 -2.68 -18.32
C SER A 14 -21.76 -2.05 -17.23
N TYR A 15 -21.27 -2.81 -16.24
CA TYR A 15 -20.36 -2.33 -15.23
C TYR A 15 -18.98 -2.05 -15.80
N ILE A 16 -18.43 -2.95 -16.62
CA ILE A 16 -17.17 -2.71 -17.33
C ILE A 16 -17.27 -1.41 -18.13
N ASN A 17 -18.35 -1.24 -18.93
CA ASN A 17 -18.52 -0.03 -19.72
C ASN A 17 -18.71 1.23 -18.85
N PHE A 18 -19.38 1.14 -17.70
CA PHE A 18 -19.49 2.26 -16.76
C PHE A 18 -18.14 2.71 -16.21
N ILE A 19 -17.23 1.76 -15.95
CA ILE A 19 -15.89 2.06 -15.45
C ILE A 19 -14.94 2.49 -16.56
N THR A 20 -14.90 1.72 -17.67
CA THR A 20 -13.83 1.79 -18.69
C THR A 20 -14.28 2.37 -20.02
N GLY A 21 -15.57 2.64 -20.22
CA GLY A 21 -16.11 3.22 -21.45
C GLY A 21 -15.67 4.66 -21.68
N GLU A 22 -15.92 5.18 -22.87
CA GLU A 22 -15.51 6.52 -23.30
C GLU A 22 -16.05 7.62 -22.37
N ASP A 23 -17.29 7.50 -21.91
CA ASP A 23 -17.89 8.40 -20.91
C ASP A 23 -17.79 7.79 -19.48
N GLY A 24 -16.91 6.81 -19.26
CA GLY A 24 -16.80 6.08 -18.01
C GLY A 24 -15.96 6.80 -16.96
N VAL A 25 -15.91 6.16 -15.77
CA VAL A 25 -15.22 6.73 -14.59
C VAL A 25 -13.76 7.02 -14.87
N ILE A 26 -13.05 6.09 -15.55
CA ILE A 26 -11.61 6.24 -15.86
C ILE A 26 -11.37 7.50 -16.70
N HIS A 27 -12.07 7.63 -17.81
CA HIS A 27 -11.88 8.76 -18.74
C HIS A 27 -12.34 10.07 -18.12
N HIS A 28 -13.41 10.06 -17.30
CA HIS A 28 -13.83 11.26 -16.57
C HIS A 28 -12.67 11.84 -15.74
N TRP A 29 -12.02 11.03 -14.93
CA TRP A 29 -10.93 11.48 -14.07
C TRP A 29 -9.64 11.78 -14.85
N GLN A 30 -9.33 11.03 -15.91
CA GLN A 30 -8.20 11.35 -16.78
C GLN A 30 -8.38 12.70 -17.48
N ASN A 31 -9.60 13.04 -17.91
CA ASN A 31 -9.92 14.35 -18.46
C ASN A 31 -9.73 15.50 -17.44
N VAL A 32 -9.85 15.21 -16.14
CA VAL A 32 -9.56 16.16 -15.05
C VAL A 32 -8.05 16.21 -14.74
N GLY A 33 -7.25 15.31 -15.30
CA GLY A 33 -5.79 15.30 -15.14
C GLY A 33 -5.22 14.19 -14.27
N VAL A 34 -6.03 13.17 -13.89
CA VAL A 34 -5.52 12.01 -13.15
C VAL A 34 -4.62 11.16 -14.04
N MET A 35 -3.37 10.94 -13.58
CA MET A 35 -2.32 10.22 -14.31
C MET A 35 -1.91 8.91 -13.65
N GLY A 36 -2.66 8.43 -12.67
CA GLY A 36 -2.38 7.16 -12.00
C GLY A 36 -3.57 6.62 -11.25
N TRP A 37 -3.59 5.30 -11.07
CA TRP A 37 -4.67 4.56 -10.44
C TRP A 37 -4.11 3.54 -9.46
N ARG A 38 -4.60 3.55 -8.24
CA ARG A 38 -4.40 2.48 -7.27
C ARG A 38 -5.67 1.62 -7.24
N LEU A 39 -5.52 0.34 -7.56
CA LEU A 39 -6.61 -0.63 -7.51
C LEU A 39 -6.65 -1.26 -6.13
N ASP A 40 -7.76 -1.06 -5.45
CA ASP A 40 -8.06 -1.66 -4.15
C ASP A 40 -8.26 -3.16 -4.31
N VAL A 41 -7.79 -3.94 -3.33
CA VAL A 41 -7.94 -5.41 -3.28
C VAL A 41 -7.73 -6.08 -4.64
N ALA A 42 -6.62 -5.79 -5.31
CA ALA A 42 -6.37 -6.27 -6.68
C ALA A 42 -6.47 -7.82 -6.82
N ASP A 43 -6.23 -8.54 -5.73
CA ASP A 43 -6.35 -10.00 -5.69
C ASP A 43 -7.80 -10.50 -5.87
N GLU A 44 -8.77 -9.70 -5.47
CA GLU A 44 -10.19 -10.02 -5.59
C GLU A 44 -10.77 -9.71 -6.99
N LEU A 45 -10.11 -8.82 -7.75
CA LEU A 45 -10.59 -8.42 -9.07
C LEU A 45 -10.32 -9.51 -10.12
N PRO A 46 -11.28 -9.84 -11.02
CA PRO A 46 -11.05 -10.74 -12.14
C PRO A 46 -9.95 -10.23 -13.09
N ASN A 47 -9.15 -11.15 -13.66
CA ASN A 47 -8.11 -10.79 -14.62
C ASN A 47 -8.68 -9.99 -15.80
N GLU A 48 -9.82 -10.43 -16.33
CA GLU A 48 -10.51 -9.82 -17.46
C GLU A 48 -10.93 -8.36 -17.16
N PHE A 49 -11.30 -8.07 -15.91
CA PHE A 49 -11.62 -6.71 -15.49
C PHE A 49 -10.36 -5.83 -15.38
N ILE A 50 -9.27 -6.35 -14.81
CA ILE A 50 -7.99 -5.62 -14.73
C ILE A 50 -7.44 -5.35 -16.14
N ASP A 51 -7.57 -6.32 -17.07
CA ASP A 51 -7.17 -6.14 -18.48
C ASP A 51 -7.97 -5.01 -19.14
N ALA A 52 -9.28 -4.95 -18.90
CA ALA A 52 -10.14 -3.90 -19.41
C ALA A 52 -9.78 -2.52 -18.83
N LEU A 53 -9.52 -2.45 -17.51
CA LEU A 53 -9.03 -1.25 -16.85
C LEU A 53 -7.75 -0.74 -17.47
N ARG A 54 -6.75 -1.62 -17.61
CA ARG A 54 -5.48 -1.25 -18.23
C ARG A 54 -5.66 -0.75 -19.67
N SER A 55 -6.46 -1.44 -20.45
CA SER A 55 -6.71 -1.08 -21.85
C SER A 55 -7.31 0.33 -21.94
N SER A 56 -8.27 0.65 -21.10
CA SER A 56 -8.90 1.98 -21.03
C SER A 56 -7.90 3.04 -20.57
N ILE A 57 -7.19 2.81 -19.46
CA ILE A 57 -6.25 3.77 -18.87
C ILE A 57 -5.10 4.08 -19.83
N LYS A 58 -4.46 3.04 -20.38
CA LYS A 58 -3.30 3.18 -21.28
C LYS A 58 -3.70 3.63 -22.68
N GLY A 59 -4.94 3.37 -23.10
CA GLY A 59 -5.49 3.91 -24.35
C GLY A 59 -5.63 5.42 -24.34
N TYR A 60 -5.87 6.02 -23.17
CA TYR A 60 -5.90 7.48 -23.01
C TYR A 60 -4.48 8.06 -22.93
N THR A 61 -3.61 7.49 -22.11
CA THR A 61 -2.20 7.85 -22.01
C THR A 61 -1.33 6.70 -21.51
N ASN A 62 -0.25 6.43 -22.22
CA ASN A 62 0.70 5.37 -21.88
C ASN A 62 1.44 5.65 -20.54
N ASP A 63 1.56 6.91 -20.17
CA ASP A 63 2.33 7.36 -19.00
C ASP A 63 1.56 7.20 -17.68
N ALA A 64 0.25 6.92 -17.74
CA ALA A 64 -0.53 6.69 -16.53
C ALA A 64 -0.06 5.44 -15.78
N LEU A 65 0.16 5.57 -14.47
CA LEU A 65 0.62 4.48 -13.61
C LEU A 65 -0.57 3.66 -13.08
N ILE A 66 -0.46 2.33 -13.07
CA ILE A 66 -1.45 1.42 -12.50
C ILE A 66 -0.79 0.59 -11.41
N VAL A 67 -1.13 0.85 -10.14
CA VAL A 67 -0.62 0.14 -8.97
C VAL A 67 -1.74 -0.68 -8.36
N GLY A 68 -1.51 -1.97 -8.12
CA GLY A 68 -2.46 -2.83 -7.40
C GLY A 68 -2.12 -2.92 -5.92
N GLU A 69 -3.14 -3.00 -5.07
CA GLU A 69 -2.93 -3.43 -3.70
C GLU A 69 -2.77 -4.94 -3.65
N VAL A 70 -1.56 -5.37 -3.27
CA VAL A 70 -1.20 -6.77 -3.05
C VAL A 70 -0.34 -6.84 -1.80
N TRP A 71 -0.72 -7.70 -0.86
CA TRP A 71 -0.07 -7.77 0.45
C TRP A 71 1.17 -8.66 0.50
N GLU A 72 1.23 -9.64 -0.39
CA GLU A 72 2.34 -10.60 -0.44
C GLU A 72 3.13 -10.45 -1.74
N ASP A 73 3.96 -11.46 -2.04
CA ASP A 73 4.69 -11.55 -3.29
C ASP A 73 3.74 -11.59 -4.50
N ALA A 74 3.80 -10.57 -5.34
CA ALA A 74 2.94 -10.40 -6.51
C ALA A 74 3.44 -11.15 -7.76
N SER A 75 4.66 -11.72 -7.73
CA SER A 75 5.26 -12.38 -8.91
C SER A 75 4.64 -13.73 -9.24
N ASN A 76 4.04 -14.38 -8.25
CA ASN A 76 3.45 -15.72 -8.38
C ASN A 76 2.17 -15.86 -7.55
N LYS A 77 1.30 -14.86 -7.65
CA LYS A 77 0.08 -14.81 -6.86
C LYS A 77 -1.03 -15.65 -7.49
N TYR A 78 -1.65 -16.52 -6.70
CA TYR A 78 -2.88 -17.21 -7.04
C TYR A 78 -4.04 -16.65 -6.23
N SER A 79 -5.14 -16.33 -6.89
CA SER A 79 -6.40 -15.96 -6.27
C SER A 79 -7.54 -16.65 -7.02
N TYR A 80 -8.52 -17.21 -6.30
CA TYR A 80 -9.64 -17.99 -6.87
C TYR A 80 -9.20 -19.10 -7.87
N ASN A 81 -8.10 -19.79 -7.55
CA ASN A 81 -7.48 -20.83 -8.39
C ASN A 81 -7.00 -20.34 -9.77
N LYS A 82 -6.83 -19.02 -9.95
CA LYS A 82 -6.25 -18.43 -11.16
C LYS A 82 -4.94 -17.75 -10.83
N LEU A 83 -3.92 -17.95 -11.67
CA LEU A 83 -2.68 -17.19 -11.60
C LEU A 83 -2.98 -15.74 -11.99
N LYS A 84 -2.51 -14.80 -11.17
CA LYS A 84 -2.54 -13.37 -11.50
C LYS A 84 -1.38 -13.02 -12.43
N GLU A 85 -1.66 -12.31 -13.51
CA GLU A 85 -0.68 -11.94 -14.53
C GLU A 85 -0.22 -10.49 -14.37
N TYR A 86 -0.06 -10.03 -13.12
CA TYR A 86 0.15 -8.62 -12.78
C TYR A 86 1.27 -7.97 -13.58
N PHE A 87 2.41 -8.66 -13.72
CA PHE A 87 3.61 -8.12 -14.37
C PHE A 87 3.84 -8.60 -15.80
N CYS A 88 2.84 -9.22 -16.42
CA CYS A 88 2.96 -9.71 -17.80
C CYS A 88 2.69 -8.62 -18.87
N GLY A 89 2.65 -7.35 -18.47
CA GLY A 89 2.44 -6.22 -19.37
C GLY A 89 0.98 -5.93 -19.73
N LYS A 90 0.02 -6.71 -19.19
CA LYS A 90 -1.41 -6.60 -19.50
C LYS A 90 -2.26 -6.06 -18.35
N GLN A 91 -1.74 -6.04 -17.12
CA GLN A 91 -2.50 -5.70 -15.93
C GLN A 91 -1.91 -4.50 -15.21
N LEU A 92 -1.01 -4.73 -14.26
CA LEU A 92 -0.45 -3.67 -13.42
C LEU A 92 0.92 -3.21 -13.94
N ASP A 93 1.28 -1.98 -13.62
CA ASP A 93 2.66 -1.52 -13.77
C ASP A 93 3.46 -1.88 -12.53
N SER A 94 2.83 -1.86 -11.34
CA SER A 94 3.46 -2.23 -10.08
C SER A 94 2.40 -2.53 -8.99
N VAL A 95 2.87 -2.75 -7.77
CA VAL A 95 2.03 -3.05 -6.59
C VAL A 95 2.50 -2.28 -5.35
N THR A 96 1.65 -2.26 -4.31
CA THR A 96 2.04 -1.84 -2.97
C THR A 96 3.09 -2.80 -2.40
N ASN A 97 4.14 -2.25 -1.77
CA ASN A 97 5.30 -3.05 -1.34
C ASN A 97 5.23 -3.38 0.16
N TYR A 98 4.19 -4.13 0.55
CA TYR A 98 4.06 -4.62 1.94
C TYR A 98 5.19 -5.55 2.37
N PRO A 99 5.73 -6.44 1.51
CA PRO A 99 6.89 -7.24 1.89
C PRO A 99 8.09 -6.40 2.33
N LEU A 100 8.38 -5.30 1.62
CA LEU A 100 9.46 -4.39 2.01
C LEU A 100 9.15 -3.67 3.34
N ARG A 101 7.90 -3.23 3.54
CA ARG A 101 7.44 -2.65 4.80
C ARG A 101 7.79 -3.55 5.97
N ASP A 102 7.39 -4.81 5.88
CA ASP A 102 7.61 -5.78 6.95
C ASP A 102 9.11 -6.04 7.16
N GLY A 103 9.89 -6.10 6.09
CA GLY A 103 11.35 -6.20 6.15
C GLY A 103 12.00 -5.01 6.85
N ILE A 104 11.56 -3.78 6.56
CA ILE A 104 12.06 -2.56 7.20
C ILE A 104 11.71 -2.56 8.69
N ILE A 105 10.47 -2.86 9.05
CA ILE A 105 10.00 -2.89 10.44
C ILE A 105 10.79 -3.92 11.25
N GLU A 106 10.95 -5.13 10.71
CA GLU A 106 11.69 -6.20 11.37
C GLU A 106 13.15 -5.81 11.60
N TYR A 107 13.81 -5.28 10.58
CA TYR A 107 15.18 -4.80 10.70
C TYR A 107 15.34 -3.71 11.76
N VAL A 108 14.46 -2.69 11.72
CA VAL A 108 14.58 -1.53 12.62
C VAL A 108 14.32 -1.94 14.09
N LYS A 109 13.37 -2.86 14.33
CA LYS A 109 13.05 -3.35 15.69
C LYS A 109 14.12 -4.29 16.24
N ASN A 110 14.56 -5.25 15.44
CA ASN A 110 15.37 -6.37 15.91
C ASN A 110 16.85 -6.23 15.55
N LYS A 111 17.22 -5.26 14.73
CA LYS A 111 18.59 -5.04 14.24
C LYS A 111 19.16 -6.24 13.45
N ASP A 112 18.28 -7.09 12.91
CA ASP A 112 18.62 -8.23 12.06
C ASP A 112 18.18 -7.95 10.63
N CYS A 113 19.15 -7.80 9.72
CA CYS A 113 18.88 -7.49 8.32
C CYS A 113 18.52 -8.72 7.48
N THR A 114 18.51 -9.91 8.04
CA THR A 114 18.35 -11.17 7.28
C THR A 114 17.04 -11.18 6.49
N PHE A 115 15.93 -10.85 7.14
CA PHE A 115 14.62 -10.86 6.50
C PHE A 115 14.51 -9.74 5.43
N LEU A 116 14.96 -8.53 5.73
CA LEU A 116 15.00 -7.43 4.76
C LEU A 116 15.83 -7.77 3.53
N TYR A 117 17.01 -8.35 3.75
CA TYR A 117 17.90 -8.77 2.67
C TYR A 117 17.28 -9.87 1.80
N GLN A 118 16.66 -10.88 2.41
CA GLN A 118 15.96 -11.95 1.68
C GLN A 118 14.79 -11.40 0.86
N THR A 119 14.00 -10.50 1.44
CA THR A 119 12.88 -9.85 0.77
C THR A 119 13.34 -9.04 -0.44
N MET A 120 14.39 -8.23 -0.28
CA MET A 120 14.93 -7.44 -1.38
C MET A 120 15.49 -8.32 -2.49
N ASN A 121 16.26 -9.36 -2.16
CA ASN A 121 16.77 -10.29 -3.16
C ASN A 121 15.61 -10.96 -3.93
N LYS A 122 14.60 -11.43 -3.23
CA LYS A 122 13.44 -12.05 -3.86
C LYS A 122 12.74 -11.09 -4.83
N ILE A 123 12.50 -9.83 -4.42
CA ILE A 123 11.94 -8.82 -5.30
C ILE A 123 12.82 -8.61 -6.54
N MET A 124 14.14 -8.45 -6.36
CA MET A 124 15.06 -8.21 -7.46
C MET A 124 15.20 -9.39 -8.42
N GLU A 125 15.01 -10.62 -7.94
CA GLU A 125 15.08 -11.84 -8.74
C GLU A 125 13.77 -12.16 -9.49
N THR A 126 12.62 -11.80 -8.91
CA THR A 126 11.31 -12.26 -9.40
C THR A 126 10.46 -11.18 -10.05
N TYR A 127 10.69 -9.90 -9.73
CA TYR A 127 9.92 -8.81 -10.34
C TYR A 127 10.65 -8.23 -11.55
N PRO A 128 9.94 -7.88 -12.63
CA PRO A 128 10.55 -7.13 -13.73
C PRO A 128 11.14 -5.80 -13.23
N PRO A 129 12.29 -5.35 -13.73
CA PRO A 129 12.89 -4.07 -13.32
C PRO A 129 11.94 -2.87 -13.43
N GLN A 130 11.07 -2.86 -14.43
CA GLN A 130 10.05 -1.82 -14.61
C GLN A 130 9.08 -1.78 -13.43
N ALA A 131 8.60 -2.94 -12.97
CA ALA A 131 7.72 -3.03 -11.81
C ALA A 131 8.45 -2.69 -10.51
N THR A 132 9.70 -3.16 -10.34
CA THR A 132 10.52 -2.88 -9.16
C THR A 132 10.76 -1.38 -8.99
N ASN A 133 11.04 -0.65 -10.07
CA ASN A 133 11.28 0.79 -10.04
C ASN A 133 10.03 1.60 -9.69
N CYS A 134 8.84 1.03 -9.89
CA CYS A 134 7.55 1.67 -9.60
C CYS A 134 6.86 1.09 -8.37
N LEU A 135 7.50 0.20 -7.59
CA LEU A 135 6.93 -0.34 -6.35
C LEU A 135 6.54 0.81 -5.41
N MET A 136 5.32 0.76 -4.91
CA MET A 136 4.83 1.74 -3.95
C MET A 136 5.34 1.37 -2.56
N ASN A 137 6.49 1.93 -2.18
CA ASN A 137 7.12 1.67 -0.89
C ASN A 137 6.36 2.36 0.23
N VAL A 138 5.65 1.62 1.03
CA VAL A 138 4.90 2.08 2.19
C VAL A 138 5.58 1.61 3.48
N ILE A 139 5.51 2.39 4.57
CA ILE A 139 5.82 1.94 5.94
C ILE A 139 4.62 2.09 6.85
N GLY A 140 3.68 2.98 6.52
CA GLY A 140 2.37 3.15 7.14
C GLY A 140 1.29 3.23 6.08
N THR A 141 0.09 2.74 6.40
CA THR A 141 -1.11 2.81 5.55
C THR A 141 -2.36 2.95 6.40
N HIS A 142 -3.50 3.20 5.74
CA HIS A 142 -4.80 3.26 6.41
C HIS A 142 -5.30 1.89 6.94
N ASP A 143 -4.66 0.78 6.55
CA ASP A 143 -5.00 -0.58 6.97
C ASP A 143 -4.03 -1.16 8.00
N THR A 144 -3.00 -0.40 8.35
CA THR A 144 -1.99 -0.83 9.33
C THR A 144 -1.93 0.14 10.51
N GLU A 145 -1.34 -0.30 11.61
CA GLU A 145 -1.04 0.59 12.73
C GLU A 145 -0.08 1.70 12.28
N ARG A 146 -0.13 2.86 12.94
CA ARG A 146 0.82 3.95 12.70
C ARG A 146 2.25 3.49 12.95
N ILE A 147 3.11 3.82 12.02
CA ILE A 147 4.51 3.35 12.06
C ILE A 147 5.24 3.82 13.33
N LEU A 148 5.00 5.05 13.79
CA LEU A 148 5.59 5.56 15.04
C LEU A 148 5.17 4.72 16.24
N THR A 149 3.88 4.32 16.30
CA THR A 149 3.35 3.47 17.37
C THR A 149 4.02 2.09 17.37
N ILE A 150 4.15 1.44 16.21
CA ILE A 150 4.77 0.11 16.11
C ILE A 150 6.25 0.15 16.53
N LEU A 151 6.96 1.19 16.13
CA LEU A 151 8.40 1.31 16.38
C LEU A 151 8.73 1.79 17.78
N GLY A 152 7.83 2.56 18.40
CA GLY A 152 8.04 3.14 19.72
C GLY A 152 7.53 2.31 20.86
N SER A 153 6.38 1.65 20.69
CA SER A 153 5.70 0.98 21.81
C SER A 153 6.41 -0.32 22.21
N HIS A 154 6.51 -0.50 23.53
CA HIS A 154 6.98 -1.72 24.15
C HIS A 154 5.84 -2.72 24.46
N THR A 155 4.60 -2.27 24.44
CA THR A 155 3.41 -3.06 24.77
C THR A 155 2.38 -2.98 23.66
N ILE A 156 1.67 -4.07 23.40
CA ILE A 156 0.57 -4.13 22.45
C ILE A 156 -0.73 -4.21 23.24
N PRO A 157 -1.63 -3.22 23.13
CA PRO A 157 -2.94 -3.27 23.79
C PRO A 157 -3.76 -4.46 23.29
N SER A 158 -4.51 -5.09 24.21
CA SER A 158 -5.26 -6.31 23.93
C SER A 158 -6.70 -6.04 23.52
N THR A 159 -7.26 -4.89 23.93
CA THR A 159 -8.65 -4.53 23.67
C THR A 159 -8.75 -3.25 22.84
N LYS A 160 -9.92 -3.01 22.24
CA LYS A 160 -10.17 -1.77 21.48
C LYS A 160 -10.17 -0.54 22.39
N GLU A 161 -10.66 -0.69 23.61
CA GLU A 161 -10.67 0.36 24.63
C GLU A 161 -9.25 0.76 25.00
N GLU A 162 -8.38 -0.22 25.26
CA GLU A 162 -6.96 0.02 25.50
C GLU A 162 -6.28 0.70 24.29
N MET A 163 -6.57 0.24 23.06
CA MET A 163 -6.04 0.86 21.83
C MET A 163 -6.48 2.31 21.64
N ALA A 164 -7.70 2.64 22.05
CA ALA A 164 -8.23 3.99 21.95
C ALA A 164 -7.51 4.98 22.85
N GLU A 165 -7.15 4.54 24.05
CA GLU A 165 -6.55 5.36 25.11
C GLU A 165 -5.01 5.33 25.10
N SER A 166 -4.43 4.32 24.43
CA SER A 166 -2.98 4.12 24.41
C SER A 166 -2.26 5.21 23.64
N MET A 167 -1.28 5.82 24.31
CA MET A 167 -0.33 6.77 23.73
C MET A 167 1.08 6.35 24.19
N LEU A 168 2.07 6.66 23.37
CA LEU A 168 3.47 6.40 23.72
C LEU A 168 3.88 7.26 24.93
N SER A 169 4.59 6.65 25.86
CA SER A 169 5.30 7.42 26.90
C SER A 169 6.36 8.31 26.25
N HIS A 170 6.86 9.28 27.00
CA HIS A 170 7.91 10.19 26.49
C HIS A 170 9.17 9.44 26.02
N GLU A 171 9.55 8.38 26.73
CA GLU A 171 10.70 7.55 26.36
C GLU A 171 10.43 6.75 25.07
N GLU A 172 9.27 6.11 24.97
CA GLU A 172 8.82 5.36 23.78
C GLU A 172 8.72 6.29 22.57
N LEU A 173 8.19 7.51 22.74
CA LEU A 173 8.10 8.50 21.68
C LEU A 173 9.48 8.87 21.14
N LEU A 174 10.42 9.21 22.01
CA LEU A 174 11.80 9.56 21.62
C LEU A 174 12.51 8.40 20.94
N HIS A 175 12.29 7.18 21.42
CA HIS A 175 12.80 5.97 20.80
C HIS A 175 12.16 5.77 19.42
N GLY A 176 10.85 5.81 19.34
CA GLY A 176 10.07 5.64 18.11
C GLY A 176 10.48 6.63 17.02
N ILE A 177 10.68 7.90 17.36
CA ILE A 177 11.15 8.92 16.41
C ILE A 177 12.52 8.56 15.81
N LYS A 178 13.45 8.07 16.62
CA LYS A 178 14.77 7.61 16.11
C LYS A 178 14.62 6.46 15.15
N MET A 179 13.78 5.48 15.49
CA MET A 179 13.52 4.31 14.67
C MET A 179 12.78 4.69 13.38
N LEU A 180 11.81 5.60 13.47
CA LEU A 180 11.06 6.10 12.31
C LEU A 180 11.98 6.79 11.30
N LYS A 181 12.95 7.57 11.75
CA LYS A 181 13.95 8.20 10.86
C LYS A 181 14.76 7.15 10.08
N ILE A 182 15.13 6.04 10.71
CA ILE A 182 15.85 4.94 10.04
C ILE A 182 14.91 4.23 9.04
N ALA A 183 13.68 3.93 9.44
CA ALA A 183 12.68 3.31 8.57
C ALA A 183 12.38 4.18 7.34
N SER A 184 12.23 5.49 7.53
CA SER A 184 12.03 6.46 6.44
C SER A 184 13.24 6.54 5.52
N LEU A 185 14.47 6.53 6.06
CA LEU A 185 15.68 6.49 5.25
C LEU A 185 15.67 5.28 4.31
N LEU A 186 15.32 4.09 4.82
CA LEU A 186 15.24 2.88 4.01
C LEU A 186 14.09 2.97 2.98
N GLN A 187 12.92 3.46 3.38
CA GLN A 187 11.78 3.66 2.48
C GLN A 187 12.14 4.53 1.27
N PHE A 188 12.93 5.58 1.48
CA PHE A 188 13.28 6.56 0.46
C PHE A 188 14.51 6.19 -0.37
N THR A 189 15.33 5.25 0.08
CA THR A 189 16.60 4.90 -0.58
C THR A 189 16.62 3.52 -1.23
N LEU A 190 15.70 2.63 -0.83
CA LEU A 190 15.55 1.32 -1.47
C LEU A 190 14.75 1.46 -2.79
N PRO A 191 14.95 0.54 -3.75
CA PRO A 191 14.26 0.59 -5.05
C PRO A 191 12.74 0.69 -4.91
N GLY A 192 12.12 1.56 -5.70
CA GLY A 192 10.69 1.87 -5.69
C GLY A 192 10.41 3.35 -5.45
N ILE A 193 9.14 3.69 -5.25
CA ILE A 193 8.66 5.06 -5.04
C ILE A 193 8.12 5.16 -3.62
N PRO A 194 8.69 6.03 -2.77
CA PRO A 194 8.21 6.19 -1.40
C PRO A 194 6.80 6.79 -1.38
N CYS A 195 5.91 6.19 -0.59
CA CYS A 195 4.57 6.69 -0.34
C CYS A 195 4.36 6.93 1.14
N ILE A 196 4.18 8.18 1.53
CA ILE A 196 3.95 8.58 2.93
C ILE A 196 2.46 8.49 3.22
N TYR A 197 2.09 7.76 4.27
CA TYR A 197 0.75 7.85 4.81
C TYR A 197 0.62 9.14 5.62
N TYR A 198 -0.42 9.93 5.34
CA TYR A 198 -0.59 11.25 5.97
C TYR A 198 -0.42 11.20 7.48
N GLY A 199 0.34 12.14 8.01
CA GLY A 199 0.57 12.27 9.44
C GLY A 199 1.73 11.44 10.00
N ASP A 200 2.27 10.48 9.25
CA ASP A 200 3.48 9.77 9.66
C ASP A 200 4.68 10.74 9.71
N GLU A 201 4.70 11.73 8.81
CA GLU A 201 5.71 12.80 8.73
C GLU A 201 5.72 13.75 9.95
N VAL A 202 4.60 13.82 10.67
CA VAL A 202 4.45 14.62 11.89
C VAL A 202 4.27 13.75 13.14
N GLY A 203 4.45 12.44 13.01
CA GLY A 203 4.44 11.51 14.13
C GLY A 203 3.06 11.26 14.73
N ILE A 204 2.01 11.12 13.90
CA ILE A 204 0.70 10.69 14.40
C ILE A 204 0.81 9.26 14.94
N GLU A 205 0.29 9.06 16.14
CA GLU A 205 0.18 7.75 16.79
C GLU A 205 -1.18 7.11 16.55
N GLY A 206 -1.24 5.80 16.60
CA GLY A 206 -2.49 5.03 16.56
C GLY A 206 -2.28 3.55 16.29
N TRP A 207 -3.09 2.75 16.93
CA TRP A 207 -3.21 1.32 16.71
C TRP A 207 -4.11 1.04 15.49
N LYS A 208 -4.56 -0.20 15.35
CA LYS A 208 -5.42 -0.64 14.23
C LYS A 208 -6.66 0.24 14.03
N ASP A 209 -7.22 0.16 12.84
CA ASP A 209 -8.48 0.83 12.49
C ASP A 209 -9.54 0.73 13.61
N PRO A 210 -10.15 1.86 14.01
CA PRO A 210 -10.10 3.20 13.42
C PRO A 210 -9.01 4.13 13.98
N PHE A 211 -8.17 3.69 14.91
CA PHE A 211 -7.27 4.54 15.69
C PHE A 211 -6.05 5.04 14.88
N ASN A 212 -5.70 4.35 13.80
CA ASN A 212 -4.68 4.80 12.83
C ASN A 212 -5.17 5.92 11.90
N ARG A 213 -6.48 6.25 11.90
CA ARG A 213 -7.10 7.23 10.99
C ARG A 213 -7.46 8.55 11.70
N ARG A 214 -6.66 8.96 12.70
CA ARG A 214 -6.84 10.23 13.40
C ARG A 214 -6.68 11.41 12.45
N CYS A 215 -7.38 12.51 12.75
CA CYS A 215 -7.25 13.74 11.97
C CYS A 215 -5.82 14.29 12.02
N TYR A 216 -5.41 14.94 10.93
CA TYR A 216 -4.11 15.63 10.87
C TYR A 216 -4.10 16.80 11.88
N PRO A 217 -3.03 16.99 12.68
CA PRO A 217 -2.98 17.97 13.75
C PRO A 217 -2.60 19.38 13.25
N TRP A 218 -3.42 19.96 12.39
CA TRP A 218 -3.18 21.27 11.80
C TRP A 218 -2.87 22.33 12.84
N GLY A 219 -1.71 22.97 12.69
CA GLY A 219 -1.21 24.01 13.61
C GLY A 219 -0.59 23.50 14.92
N ASN A 220 -0.56 22.16 15.11
CA ASN A 220 0.05 21.50 16.27
C ASN A 220 0.97 20.35 15.81
N GLU A 221 1.57 20.48 14.62
CA GLU A 221 2.48 19.50 14.07
C GLU A 221 3.74 19.37 14.93
N ASN A 222 4.24 18.17 15.17
CA ASN A 222 5.56 17.93 15.72
C ASN A 222 6.62 18.45 14.73
N LYS A 223 7.55 19.27 15.23
CA LYS A 223 8.63 19.87 14.43
C LYS A 223 9.92 19.08 14.56
#